data_a495fdbc4a1e183dde831b1b191680a1
#
_entry.id   a495fdbc4a1e183dde831b1b191680a1
#
_cell.length_a   1.000
_cell.length_b   1.000
_cell.length_c   1.000
_cell.angle_alpha   90.00
_cell.angle_beta   90.00
_cell.angle_gamma   90.00
#
_symmetry.space_group_name_H-M   'P 1'
#
loop_
_entity.id
_entity.type
_entity.pdbx_description
1 polymer ?
#
loop_
_entity_poly.entity_id
_entity_poly.type
_entity_poly.pdbx_seq_one_letter_code
_entity_poly.pdbx_strand_id
1 'polypeptide(L)'
;MPNFLRLALYGKQQAWGKETVGPYRPTMKYPTRSGITGLLAAASGVDMRDIEGTLAIDRSYTYAVRCEKEKACYTSEGVFYRPLTPGKIMTDYHMRQNAPCQGRDNGPDKWTNGEQSWREYLVDQYFFVVLKERGDAPYPLEAIRKALLAPVYQPYLGRRNCFPGEEILIDRESVLVAESIEDVLLTPYRPEATIPSREARKRGFVSYFKDGHENTDTPIWSEERLNEEMFGVGTPERVRDVPQGRRLFGSRTVFMYTGA
;
A
#
# COMPACT_ATOMS: atom_id res chain seq x y z
N MET A 1 -25.77 -3.13 -5.17
CA MET A 1 -24.55 -2.32 -5.33
C MET A 1 -23.47 -2.89 -4.41
N PRO A 2 -22.22 -3.02 -4.83
CA PRO A 2 -21.15 -3.52 -3.99
C PRO A 2 -20.71 -2.51 -2.93
N ASN A 3 -20.15 -3.04 -1.83
CA ASN A 3 -19.54 -2.25 -0.76
C ASN A 3 -18.07 -1.97 -1.08
N PHE A 4 -17.61 -0.78 -0.69
CA PHE A 4 -16.21 -0.35 -0.85
C PHE A 4 -15.65 0.24 0.45
N LEU A 5 -14.34 0.13 0.61
CA LEU A 5 -13.61 0.75 1.70
C LEU A 5 -12.35 1.42 1.16
N ARG A 6 -12.11 2.67 1.53
CA ARG A 6 -10.96 3.45 1.08
C ARG A 6 -9.90 3.52 2.17
N LEU A 7 -8.65 3.30 1.77
CA LEU A 7 -7.50 3.36 2.66
C LEU A 7 -6.48 4.35 2.16
N ALA A 8 -5.85 5.06 3.09
CA ALA A 8 -4.71 5.93 2.89
C ALA A 8 -3.44 5.24 3.38
N LEU A 9 -2.56 4.83 2.49
CA LEU A 9 -1.29 4.21 2.86
C LEU A 9 -0.16 5.21 2.63
N TYR A 10 0.06 6.06 3.63
CA TYR A 10 1.14 7.03 3.64
C TYR A 10 2.13 6.72 4.75
N GLY A 11 3.40 6.87 4.45
CA GLY A 11 4.48 6.76 5.42
C GLY A 11 5.81 7.24 4.85
N LYS A 12 6.73 7.65 5.73
CA LYS A 12 8.09 8.07 5.31
C LYS A 12 8.83 6.96 4.58
N GLN A 13 8.57 5.71 4.97
CA GLN A 13 9.12 4.51 4.35
C GLN A 13 8.03 3.46 4.21
N GLN A 14 8.02 2.77 3.07
CA GLN A 14 7.15 1.62 2.81
C GLN A 14 7.96 0.53 2.11
N ALA A 15 7.62 -0.74 2.30
CA ALA A 15 8.31 -1.84 1.64
C ALA A 15 7.36 -3.00 1.34
N TRP A 16 6.93 -3.08 0.11
CA TRP A 16 5.97 -4.07 -0.36
C TRP A 16 6.71 -5.26 -0.97
N GLY A 17 6.46 -6.45 -0.43
CA GLY A 17 7.23 -7.64 -0.74
C GLY A 17 7.33 -7.92 -2.24
N LYS A 18 8.56 -8.09 -2.72
CA LYS A 18 8.89 -8.55 -4.07
C LYS A 18 9.68 -9.84 -3.96
N GLU A 19 9.57 -10.72 -4.95
CA GLU A 19 10.35 -11.94 -5.01
C GLU A 19 11.85 -11.61 -4.96
N THR A 20 12.59 -12.35 -4.13
CA THR A 20 13.98 -12.06 -3.85
C THR A 20 14.83 -13.31 -3.79
N VAL A 21 16.06 -13.20 -4.29
CA VAL A 21 17.09 -14.22 -4.17
C VAL A 21 18.33 -13.61 -3.51
N GLY A 22 18.86 -14.28 -2.50
CA GLY A 22 20.06 -13.84 -1.79
C GLY A 22 19.85 -12.67 -0.82
N PRO A 23 20.88 -11.82 -0.61
CA PRO A 23 20.87 -10.78 0.42
C PRO A 23 20.10 -9.51 0.01
N TYR A 24 19.75 -9.37 -1.25
CA TYR A 24 19.03 -8.20 -1.76
C TYR A 24 17.53 -8.34 -1.52
N ARG A 25 16.92 -7.32 -0.90
CA ARG A 25 15.50 -7.29 -0.51
C ARG A 25 14.78 -6.14 -1.22
N PRO A 26 14.38 -6.31 -2.48
CA PRO A 26 13.69 -5.29 -3.25
C PRO A 26 12.29 -4.99 -2.71
N THR A 27 11.69 -3.92 -3.22
CA THR A 27 10.28 -3.58 -2.99
C THR A 27 9.51 -3.47 -4.29
N MET A 28 8.22 -3.82 -4.27
CA MET A 28 7.30 -3.45 -5.35
C MET A 28 7.05 -1.93 -5.29
N LYS A 29 6.68 -1.36 -6.44
CA LYS A 29 6.37 0.08 -6.55
C LYS A 29 4.98 0.46 -6.02
N TYR A 30 4.19 -0.52 -5.60
CA TYR A 30 2.83 -0.38 -5.09
C TYR A 30 2.57 -1.40 -3.98
N PRO A 31 1.54 -1.18 -3.13
CA PRO A 31 1.11 -2.14 -2.11
C PRO A 31 0.70 -3.47 -2.72
N THR A 32 1.39 -4.53 -2.32
CA THR A 32 1.07 -5.89 -2.80
C THR A 32 -0.17 -6.44 -2.09
N ARG A 33 -0.86 -7.39 -2.74
CA ARG A 33 -2.01 -8.06 -2.15
C ARG A 33 -1.68 -8.67 -0.79
N SER A 34 -0.59 -9.43 -0.70
CA SER A 34 -0.16 -10.03 0.57
C SER A 34 0.17 -8.99 1.63
N GLY A 35 0.70 -7.83 1.24
CA GLY A 35 0.96 -6.72 2.16
C GLY A 35 -0.33 -6.11 2.71
N ILE A 36 -1.32 -5.87 1.84
CA ILE A 36 -2.64 -5.38 2.24
C ILE A 36 -3.36 -6.41 3.10
N THR A 37 -3.43 -7.68 2.67
CA THR A 37 -4.03 -8.77 3.46
C THR A 37 -3.40 -8.88 4.84
N GLY A 38 -2.08 -8.82 4.93
CA GLY A 38 -1.35 -8.87 6.21
C GLY A 38 -1.65 -7.67 7.12
N LEU A 39 -1.82 -6.48 6.55
CA LEU A 39 -2.21 -5.27 7.29
C LEU A 39 -3.63 -5.42 7.86
N LEU A 40 -4.58 -5.88 7.03
CA LEU A 40 -5.97 -6.10 7.43
C LEU A 40 -6.08 -7.23 8.48
N ALA A 41 -5.31 -8.31 8.30
CA ALA A 41 -5.23 -9.42 9.25
C ALA A 41 -4.70 -8.95 10.62
N ALA A 42 -3.66 -8.12 10.63
CA ALA A 42 -3.13 -7.53 11.86
C ALA A 42 -4.17 -6.65 12.56
N ALA A 43 -4.86 -5.80 11.84
CA ALA A 43 -5.93 -4.98 12.40
C ALA A 43 -7.06 -5.84 12.98
N SER A 44 -7.45 -6.91 12.29
CA SER A 44 -8.51 -7.84 12.70
C SER A 44 -8.09 -8.81 13.82
N GLY A 45 -6.84 -8.80 14.28
CA GLY A 45 -6.36 -9.68 15.34
C GLY A 45 -6.08 -11.11 14.87
N VAL A 46 -6.00 -11.35 13.57
CA VAL A 46 -5.65 -12.67 13.01
C VAL A 46 -4.16 -12.91 13.23
N ASP A 47 -3.84 -13.99 13.97
CA ASP A 47 -2.45 -14.36 14.23
C ASP A 47 -1.73 -14.76 12.93
N MET A 48 -0.46 -14.44 12.82
CA MET A 48 0.38 -14.80 11.66
C MET A 48 0.45 -16.32 11.39
N ARG A 49 0.13 -17.15 12.39
CA ARG A 49 0.08 -18.61 12.28
C ARG A 49 -1.27 -19.12 11.81
N ASP A 50 -2.30 -18.30 11.93
CA ASP A 50 -3.65 -18.59 11.41
C ASP A 50 -3.70 -18.31 9.91
N ILE A 51 -3.34 -19.34 9.15
CA ILE A 51 -3.33 -19.30 7.69
C ILE A 51 -4.75 -19.18 7.15
N GLU A 52 -5.70 -19.94 7.71
CA GLU A 52 -7.09 -19.93 7.26
C GLU A 52 -7.76 -18.58 7.47
N GLY A 53 -7.57 -17.95 8.64
CA GLY A 53 -8.06 -16.60 8.90
C GLY A 53 -7.45 -15.57 7.94
N THR A 54 -6.15 -15.67 7.64
CA THR A 54 -5.48 -14.80 6.66
C THR A 54 -6.04 -15.00 5.26
N LEU A 55 -6.25 -16.25 4.83
CA LEU A 55 -6.83 -16.55 3.53
C LEU A 55 -8.32 -16.15 3.44
N ALA A 56 -9.06 -16.24 4.52
CA ALA A 56 -10.44 -15.77 4.59
C ALA A 56 -10.52 -14.26 4.36
N ILE A 57 -9.65 -13.48 5.00
CA ILE A 57 -9.55 -12.04 4.73
C ILE A 57 -9.17 -11.79 3.25
N ASP A 58 -8.19 -12.51 2.72
CA ASP A 58 -7.77 -12.36 1.32
C ASP A 58 -8.91 -12.60 0.34
N ARG A 59 -9.75 -13.61 0.59
CA ARG A 59 -10.91 -13.93 -0.25
C ARG A 59 -12.04 -12.91 -0.17
N SER A 60 -12.04 -12.04 0.83
CA SER A 60 -13.16 -11.13 1.11
C SER A 60 -13.23 -9.93 0.17
N TYR A 61 -12.15 -9.58 -0.53
CA TYR A 61 -12.10 -8.37 -1.35
C TYR A 61 -11.30 -8.53 -2.65
N THR A 62 -11.57 -7.63 -3.58
CA THR A 62 -10.66 -7.23 -4.66
C THR A 62 -10.17 -5.82 -4.37
N TYR A 63 -9.07 -5.38 -5.01
CA TYR A 63 -8.58 -4.05 -4.75
C TYR A 63 -8.00 -3.36 -5.99
N ALA A 64 -8.01 -2.03 -5.93
CA ALA A 64 -7.26 -1.18 -6.83
C ALA A 64 -6.46 -0.16 -6.03
N VAL A 65 -5.34 0.28 -6.58
CA VAL A 65 -4.40 1.20 -5.96
C VAL A 65 -4.11 2.34 -6.92
N ARG A 66 -4.20 3.57 -6.43
CA ARG A 66 -3.73 4.77 -7.11
C ARG A 66 -2.56 5.37 -6.33
N CYS A 67 -1.46 5.70 -7.03
CA CYS A 67 -0.31 6.35 -6.42
C CYS A 67 -0.48 7.86 -6.51
N GLU A 68 -0.64 8.55 -5.40
CA GLU A 68 -0.84 10.00 -5.39
C GLU A 68 0.46 10.75 -5.67
N LYS A 69 0.36 11.83 -6.45
CA LYS A 69 1.49 12.74 -6.74
C LYS A 69 1.62 13.88 -5.73
N GLU A 70 0.62 14.06 -4.91
CA GLU A 70 0.54 15.13 -3.93
C GLU A 70 -0.07 14.61 -2.62
N LYS A 71 0.27 15.28 -1.52
CA LYS A 71 -0.29 15.01 -0.20
C LYS A 71 -0.81 16.28 0.43
N ALA A 72 -2.03 16.24 0.95
CA ALA A 72 -2.56 17.31 1.78
C ALA A 72 -1.77 17.44 3.09
N CYS A 73 -1.34 18.62 3.40
CA CYS A 73 -0.64 18.97 4.64
C CYS A 73 -1.49 19.98 5.42
N TYR A 74 -1.77 19.64 6.68
CA TYR A 74 -2.57 20.45 7.58
C TYR A 74 -1.67 21.26 8.51
N THR A 75 -1.99 22.54 8.68
CA THR A 75 -1.32 23.44 9.61
C THR A 75 -2.35 24.25 10.38
N SER A 76 -1.91 25.02 11.38
CA SER A 76 -2.78 25.97 12.09
C SER A 76 -3.37 27.07 11.19
N GLU A 77 -2.79 27.29 10.02
CA GLU A 77 -3.21 28.31 9.06
C GLU A 77 -4.07 27.76 7.93
N GLY A 78 -4.23 26.41 7.85
CA GLY A 78 -5.06 25.76 6.85
C GLY A 78 -4.38 24.59 6.15
N VAL A 79 -4.87 24.25 4.96
CA VAL A 79 -4.45 23.10 4.16
C VAL A 79 -3.69 23.55 2.91
N PHE A 80 -2.59 22.88 2.61
CA PHE A 80 -1.87 23.02 1.36
C PHE A 80 -1.43 21.64 0.84
N TYR A 81 -1.13 21.55 -0.44
CA TYR A 81 -0.66 20.30 -1.06
C TYR A 81 0.84 20.32 -1.26
N ARG A 82 1.50 19.24 -0.81
CA ARG A 82 2.93 19.02 -1.00
C ARG A 82 3.14 17.99 -2.11
N PRO A 83 3.99 18.28 -3.11
CA PRO A 83 4.31 17.31 -4.15
C PRO A 83 5.05 16.11 -3.57
N LEU A 84 4.74 14.94 -4.11
CA LEU A 84 5.41 13.67 -3.86
C LEU A 84 6.21 13.27 -5.10
N THR A 85 7.10 12.31 -4.94
CA THR A 85 7.86 11.73 -6.07
C THR A 85 7.53 10.24 -6.18
N PRO A 86 6.50 9.87 -6.97
CA PRO A 86 6.10 8.49 -7.13
C PRO A 86 7.26 7.59 -7.55
N GLY A 87 7.35 6.41 -6.91
CA GLY A 87 8.36 5.42 -7.22
C GLY A 87 9.78 5.72 -6.72
N LYS A 88 9.97 6.77 -5.90
CA LYS A 88 11.28 7.05 -5.29
C LYS A 88 11.68 5.93 -4.35
N ILE A 89 12.84 5.31 -4.61
CA ILE A 89 13.40 4.21 -3.83
C ILE A 89 14.65 4.67 -3.10
N MET A 90 14.78 4.22 -1.86
CA MET A 90 15.99 4.28 -1.05
C MET A 90 16.48 2.86 -0.80
N THR A 91 17.77 2.62 -0.97
CA THR A 91 18.42 1.37 -0.59
C THR A 91 19.16 1.56 0.72
N ASP A 92 18.85 0.73 1.69
CA ASP A 92 19.48 0.72 3.01
C ASP A 92 20.35 -0.52 3.15
N TYR A 93 21.57 -0.32 3.60
CA TYR A 93 22.55 -1.38 3.83
C TYR A 93 22.54 -1.81 5.29
N HIS A 94 22.32 -3.10 5.52
CA HIS A 94 22.35 -3.71 6.83
C HIS A 94 23.48 -4.73 6.92
N MET A 95 24.27 -4.64 7.98
CA MET A 95 25.23 -5.67 8.37
C MET A 95 24.82 -6.23 9.73
N ARG A 96 24.63 -7.53 9.81
CA ARG A 96 24.43 -8.26 11.05
C ARG A 96 25.73 -8.97 11.40
N GLN A 97 26.40 -8.49 12.43
CA GLN A 97 27.61 -9.15 12.96
C GLN A 97 27.21 -10.39 13.78
N ASN A 98 28.10 -11.38 13.79
CA ASN A 98 27.91 -12.61 14.57
C ASN A 98 26.55 -13.31 14.31
N ALA A 99 26.13 -13.41 13.06
CA ALA A 99 24.94 -14.16 12.70
C ALA A 99 25.23 -15.67 12.69
N PRO A 100 24.36 -16.51 13.28
CA PRO A 100 24.49 -17.94 13.16
C PRO A 100 24.36 -18.36 11.69
N CYS A 101 25.25 -19.21 11.20
CA CYS A 101 25.17 -19.77 9.85
C CYS A 101 23.92 -20.66 9.75
N GLN A 102 22.92 -20.27 8.95
CA GLN A 102 21.83 -21.15 8.58
C GLN A 102 22.24 -22.00 7.38
N GLY A 103 22.22 -23.32 7.55
CA GLY A 103 22.16 -24.28 6.44
C GLY A 103 23.47 -24.87 5.92
N ARG A 104 24.52 -24.96 6.73
CA ARG A 104 25.66 -25.84 6.43
C ARG A 104 25.98 -26.72 7.63
N ASP A 105 26.21 -28.02 7.39
CA ASP A 105 26.48 -29.12 8.32
C ASP A 105 27.74 -28.97 9.21
N ASN A 106 27.97 -27.83 9.82
CA ASN A 106 29.21 -27.58 10.52
C ASN A 106 29.01 -27.01 11.94
N GLY A 107 28.27 -27.71 12.75
CA GLY A 107 28.24 -27.51 14.20
C GLY A 107 27.75 -26.16 14.72
N PRO A 108 27.40 -26.08 16.02
CA PRO A 108 26.75 -24.91 16.61
C PRO A 108 27.65 -23.66 16.74
N ASP A 109 28.92 -23.74 16.42
CA ASP A 109 29.90 -22.70 16.77
C ASP A 109 30.50 -21.89 15.60
N LYS A 110 29.96 -22.02 14.39
CA LYS A 110 30.43 -21.19 13.26
C LYS A 110 29.57 -19.96 13.09
N TRP A 111 30.03 -18.87 13.68
CA TRP A 111 29.53 -17.52 13.43
C TRP A 111 30.12 -16.99 12.14
N THR A 112 29.30 -16.41 11.27
CA THR A 112 29.81 -15.65 10.12
C THR A 112 30.32 -14.29 10.59
N ASN A 113 31.40 -13.80 9.96
CA ASN A 113 31.96 -12.48 10.23
C ASN A 113 31.02 -11.32 9.87
N GLY A 114 29.84 -11.61 9.39
CA GLY A 114 28.77 -10.68 9.12
C GLY A 114 27.86 -11.16 7.99
N GLU A 115 26.56 -11.01 8.18
CA GLU A 115 25.55 -11.18 7.12
C GLU A 115 25.17 -9.81 6.59
N GLN A 116 25.40 -9.59 5.31
CA GLN A 116 25.09 -8.35 4.63
C GLN A 116 23.73 -8.46 3.96
N SER A 117 22.92 -7.39 4.01
CA SER A 117 21.69 -7.30 3.24
C SER A 117 21.39 -5.88 2.80
N TRP A 118 20.89 -5.76 1.58
CA TRP A 118 20.41 -4.49 1.00
C TRP A 118 18.90 -4.51 0.97
N ARG A 119 18.27 -3.48 1.54
CA ARG A 119 16.83 -3.37 1.67
C ARG A 119 16.33 -2.12 0.97
N GLU A 120 15.46 -2.31 -0.02
CA GLU A 120 14.79 -1.20 -0.66
C GLU A 120 13.55 -0.77 0.13
N TYR A 121 13.32 0.54 0.10
CA TYR A 121 12.14 1.19 0.64
C TYR A 121 11.63 2.22 -0.37
N LEU A 122 10.32 2.28 -0.56
CA LEU A 122 9.66 3.43 -1.15
C LEU A 122 9.69 4.57 -0.12
N VAL A 123 10.06 5.76 -0.55
CA VAL A 123 10.23 6.92 0.32
C VAL A 123 9.15 7.94 0.02
N ASP A 124 8.45 8.36 1.07
CA ASP A 124 7.48 9.42 1.02
C ASP A 124 6.39 9.20 -0.07
N GLN A 125 5.82 7.99 -0.07
CA GLN A 125 4.77 7.62 -1.01
C GLN A 125 3.40 7.69 -0.35
N TYR A 126 2.39 8.04 -1.14
CA TYR A 126 0.99 8.01 -0.75
C TYR A 126 0.21 7.16 -1.73
N PHE A 127 -0.37 6.08 -1.23
CA PHE A 127 -1.24 5.21 -2.02
C PHE A 127 -2.68 5.32 -1.51
N PHE A 128 -3.56 5.65 -2.44
CA PHE A 128 -5.00 5.56 -2.24
C PHE A 128 -5.44 4.16 -2.68
N VAL A 129 -5.94 3.38 -1.74
CA VAL A 129 -6.35 1.99 -1.95
C VAL A 129 -7.85 1.87 -1.80
N VAL A 130 -8.49 1.25 -2.78
CA VAL A 130 -9.91 0.93 -2.77
C VAL A 130 -10.07 -0.57 -2.65
N LEU A 131 -10.73 -1.02 -1.61
CA LEU A 131 -11.18 -2.40 -1.43
C LEU A 131 -12.61 -2.51 -1.89
N LYS A 132 -12.92 -3.51 -2.72
CA LYS A 132 -14.28 -3.87 -3.14
C LYS A 132 -14.66 -5.20 -2.52
N GLU A 133 -15.78 -5.25 -1.82
CA GLU A 133 -16.28 -6.48 -1.20
C GLU A 133 -16.68 -7.51 -2.24
N ARG A 134 -16.30 -8.76 -2.03
CA ARG A 134 -16.79 -9.89 -2.82
C ARG A 134 -18.13 -10.38 -2.28
N GLY A 135 -18.98 -10.93 -3.15
CA GLY A 135 -20.33 -11.34 -2.78
C GLY A 135 -20.41 -12.45 -1.72
N ASP A 136 -19.36 -13.26 -1.59
CA ASP A 136 -19.20 -14.36 -0.64
C ASP A 136 -18.13 -14.08 0.42
N ALA A 137 -17.93 -12.81 0.75
CA ALA A 137 -16.87 -12.35 1.64
C ALA A 137 -16.96 -13.00 3.04
N PRO A 138 -15.98 -13.85 3.46
CA PRO A 138 -15.95 -14.40 4.82
C PRO A 138 -15.79 -13.32 5.90
N TYR A 139 -15.09 -12.21 5.55
CA TYR A 139 -14.95 -11.01 6.38
C TYR A 139 -15.56 -9.81 5.65
N PRO A 140 -16.79 -9.38 6.01
CA PRO A 140 -17.41 -8.19 5.43
C PRO A 140 -16.52 -6.95 5.62
N LEU A 141 -16.51 -6.02 4.65
CA LEU A 141 -15.71 -4.80 4.76
C LEU A 141 -16.08 -3.94 5.98
N GLU A 142 -17.29 -4.02 6.45
CA GLU A 142 -17.72 -3.35 7.69
C GLU A 142 -16.99 -3.91 8.94
N ALA A 143 -16.72 -5.21 9.00
CA ALA A 143 -15.91 -5.80 10.07
C ALA A 143 -14.44 -5.35 9.97
N ILE A 144 -13.90 -5.31 8.75
CA ILE A 144 -12.55 -4.81 8.47
C ILE A 144 -12.44 -3.33 8.85
N ARG A 145 -13.43 -2.50 8.52
CA ARG A 145 -13.50 -1.09 8.89
C ARG A 145 -13.42 -0.91 10.40
N LYS A 146 -14.23 -1.65 11.15
CA LYS A 146 -14.22 -1.62 12.63
C LYS A 146 -12.86 -2.05 13.19
N ALA A 147 -12.25 -3.07 12.61
CA ALA A 147 -10.92 -3.52 13.01
C ALA A 147 -9.84 -2.45 12.76
N LEU A 148 -9.93 -1.70 11.67
CA LEU A 148 -8.99 -0.62 11.37
C LEU A 148 -9.16 0.61 12.28
N LEU A 149 -10.36 0.85 12.81
CA LEU A 149 -10.60 1.90 13.82
C LEU A 149 -9.97 1.59 15.17
N ALA A 150 -9.90 0.30 15.54
CA ALA A 150 -9.31 -0.16 16.80
C ALA A 150 -8.50 -1.43 16.53
N PRO A 151 -7.31 -1.32 15.92
CA PRO A 151 -6.54 -2.47 15.49
C PRO A 151 -5.98 -3.27 16.68
N VAL A 152 -6.14 -4.60 16.63
CA VAL A 152 -5.62 -5.51 17.66
C VAL A 152 -4.10 -5.54 17.65
N TYR A 153 -3.50 -5.63 16.45
CA TYR A 153 -2.07 -5.54 16.28
C TYR A 153 -1.72 -4.28 15.47
N GLN A 154 -0.57 -3.69 15.77
CA GLN A 154 -0.07 -2.51 15.06
C GLN A 154 0.06 -2.79 13.55
N PRO A 155 -0.64 -2.06 12.68
CA PRO A 155 -0.46 -2.17 11.24
C PRO A 155 0.88 -1.60 10.78
N TYR A 156 1.47 -2.20 9.74
CA TYR A 156 2.70 -1.75 9.12
C TYR A 156 2.53 -1.66 7.60
N LEU A 157 3.27 -0.76 6.97
CA LEU A 157 3.31 -0.61 5.52
C LEU A 157 4.35 -1.58 4.91
N GLY A 158 4.08 -2.87 5.08
CA GLY A 158 4.90 -4.00 4.66
C GLY A 158 5.86 -4.49 5.72
N ARG A 159 7.01 -3.84 5.92
CA ARG A 159 7.97 -4.22 6.97
C ARG A 159 7.63 -3.57 8.32
N ARG A 160 8.03 -4.22 9.43
CA ARG A 160 7.77 -3.75 10.79
C ARG A 160 8.28 -2.34 11.12
N ASN A 161 9.33 -1.89 10.45
CA ASN A 161 9.86 -0.54 10.63
C ASN A 161 9.16 0.53 9.78
N CYS A 162 8.22 0.13 8.92
CA CYS A 162 7.45 1.03 8.07
C CYS A 162 6.11 1.36 8.73
N PHE A 163 6.11 2.37 9.60
CA PHE A 163 4.89 2.79 10.30
C PHE A 163 4.05 3.70 9.40
N PRO A 164 2.71 3.59 9.46
CA PRO A 164 1.83 4.59 8.89
C PRO A 164 2.14 5.97 9.48
N GLY A 165 2.22 6.98 8.62
CA GLY A 165 2.45 8.38 9.02
C GLY A 165 1.15 9.14 9.29
N GLU A 166 0.01 8.52 8.99
CA GLU A 166 -1.33 9.03 9.25
C GLU A 166 -2.31 7.88 9.39
N GLU A 167 -3.56 8.17 9.66
CA GLU A 167 -4.62 7.18 9.77
C GLU A 167 -4.83 6.46 8.45
N ILE A 168 -4.88 5.11 8.52
CA ILE A 168 -5.04 4.26 7.34
C ILE A 168 -6.45 4.35 6.77
N LEU A 169 -7.46 4.42 7.64
CA LEU A 169 -8.86 4.36 7.25
C LEU A 169 -9.38 5.74 6.86
N ILE A 170 -9.89 5.87 5.63
CA ILE A 170 -10.57 7.09 5.16
C ILE A 170 -12.03 7.08 5.60
N ASP A 171 -12.73 5.97 5.39
CA ASP A 171 -14.17 5.85 5.62
C ASP A 171 -14.46 5.45 7.08
N ARG A 172 -14.43 6.42 7.98
CA ARG A 172 -14.55 6.16 9.43
C ARG A 172 -15.94 5.75 9.88
N GLU A 173 -16.98 6.32 9.27
CA GLU A 173 -18.36 6.16 9.75
C GLU A 173 -19.03 4.92 9.17
N SER A 174 -18.90 4.69 7.88
CA SER A 174 -19.52 3.57 7.17
C SER A 174 -18.73 3.16 5.94
N VAL A 175 -18.94 1.95 5.46
CA VAL A 175 -18.49 1.53 4.12
C VAL A 175 -19.26 2.30 3.05
N LEU A 176 -18.61 2.54 1.91
CA LEU A 176 -19.21 3.20 0.77
C LEU A 176 -20.03 2.19 -0.05
N VAL A 177 -21.09 2.67 -0.66
CA VAL A 177 -21.87 1.93 -1.66
C VAL A 177 -21.76 2.68 -2.98
N ALA A 178 -21.23 2.03 -4.01
CA ALA A 178 -21.05 2.63 -5.33
C ALA A 178 -21.38 1.60 -6.42
N GLU A 179 -21.46 2.05 -7.68
CA GLU A 179 -21.74 1.16 -8.81
C GLU A 179 -20.47 0.41 -9.25
N SER A 180 -19.35 1.10 -9.30
CA SER A 180 -18.09 0.57 -9.80
C SER A 180 -16.89 0.96 -8.94
N ILE A 181 -15.77 0.25 -9.13
CA ILE A 181 -14.50 0.58 -8.46
C ILE A 181 -13.90 1.86 -9.04
N GLU A 182 -14.17 2.14 -10.30
CA GLU A 182 -13.77 3.35 -11.02
C GLU A 182 -14.33 4.61 -10.37
N ASP A 183 -15.62 4.62 -10.05
CA ASP A 183 -16.28 5.76 -9.40
C ASP A 183 -15.60 6.09 -8.07
N VAL A 184 -15.24 5.07 -7.30
CA VAL A 184 -14.58 5.24 -6.02
C VAL A 184 -13.11 5.68 -6.19
N LEU A 185 -12.40 5.15 -7.20
CA LEU A 185 -11.04 5.55 -7.51
C LEU A 185 -10.93 7.01 -7.98
N LEU A 186 -11.92 7.49 -8.73
CA LEU A 186 -11.97 8.85 -9.24
C LEU A 186 -12.44 9.86 -8.20
N THR A 187 -13.17 9.42 -7.17
CA THR A 187 -13.60 10.31 -6.10
C THR A 187 -12.38 10.84 -5.34
N PRO A 188 -12.04 12.13 -5.47
CA PRO A 188 -10.90 12.68 -4.76
C PRO A 188 -11.23 12.81 -3.27
N TYR A 189 -10.40 12.19 -2.40
CA TYR A 189 -10.34 12.60 -1.01
C TYR A 189 -9.38 13.80 -0.91
N ARG A 190 -9.88 14.94 -1.32
CA ARG A 190 -9.12 16.20 -1.33
C ARG A 190 -9.85 17.23 -0.50
N PRO A 191 -9.36 17.60 0.69
CA PRO A 191 -9.81 18.81 1.35
C PRO A 191 -9.42 20.03 0.49
N GLU A 192 -10.26 21.04 0.49
CA GLU A 192 -9.99 22.27 -0.24
C GLU A 192 -8.71 22.95 0.30
N ALA A 193 -7.78 23.32 -0.58
CA ALA A 193 -6.56 24.00 -0.19
C ALA A 193 -6.89 25.43 0.24
N THR A 194 -6.55 25.79 1.49
CA THR A 194 -6.83 27.11 2.08
C THR A 194 -5.61 28.01 2.13
N ILE A 195 -4.40 27.44 2.00
CA ILE A 195 -3.15 28.21 1.98
C ILE A 195 -2.74 28.45 0.51
N PRO A 196 -2.55 29.72 0.12
CA PRO A 196 -2.06 30.06 -1.21
C PRO A 196 -0.70 29.39 -1.51
N SER A 197 -0.52 28.91 -2.73
CA SER A 197 0.70 28.21 -3.19
C SER A 197 1.98 29.05 -2.98
N ARG A 198 1.88 30.41 -3.04
CA ARG A 198 3.00 31.32 -2.78
C ARG A 198 3.50 31.25 -1.34
N GLU A 199 2.61 31.12 -0.38
CA GLU A 199 2.95 31.01 1.05
C GLU A 199 3.46 29.61 1.40
N ALA A 200 2.90 28.57 0.78
CA ALA A 200 3.42 27.21 0.88
C ALA A 200 4.87 27.12 0.36
N ARG A 201 5.20 27.81 -0.74
CA ARG A 201 6.59 27.90 -1.27
C ARG A 201 7.56 28.56 -0.29
N LYS A 202 7.14 29.64 0.41
CA LYS A 202 7.99 30.33 1.40
C LYS A 202 8.36 29.42 2.58
N ARG A 203 7.57 28.38 2.84
CA ARG A 203 7.80 27.37 3.89
C ARG A 203 8.65 26.18 3.42
N GLY A 204 9.23 26.24 2.20
CA GLY A 204 10.01 25.17 1.62
C GLY A 204 9.18 24.07 0.96
N PHE A 205 7.89 24.28 0.80
CA PHE A 205 7.01 23.37 0.08
C PHE A 205 6.67 23.94 -1.30
N VAL A 206 7.00 23.20 -2.33
CA VAL A 206 6.65 23.56 -3.72
C VAL A 206 5.36 22.84 -4.07
N SER A 207 4.24 23.57 -4.19
CA SER A 207 3.04 23.03 -4.80
C SER A 207 3.12 23.25 -6.32
N TYR A 208 3.09 22.17 -7.08
CA TYR A 208 2.88 22.23 -8.53
C TYR A 208 1.37 22.15 -8.80
N PHE A 209 0.66 23.25 -8.61
CA PHE A 209 -0.65 23.40 -9.21
C PHE A 209 -0.48 23.96 -10.62
N LYS A 210 -0.67 23.14 -11.62
CA LYS A 210 -1.20 23.59 -12.91
C LYS A 210 -2.69 23.40 -12.85
N ASP A 211 -3.41 24.52 -13.04
CA ASP A 211 -4.85 24.55 -13.12
C ASP A 211 -5.35 23.50 -14.12
N GLY A 212 -6.34 22.70 -13.71
CA GLY A 212 -7.22 21.97 -14.60
C GLY A 212 -6.74 20.62 -15.13
N HIS A 213 -5.67 20.02 -14.65
CA HIS A 213 -5.34 18.65 -15.03
C HIS A 213 -6.04 17.66 -14.10
N GLU A 214 -7.11 17.08 -14.60
CA GLU A 214 -7.57 15.76 -14.17
C GLU A 214 -6.37 14.82 -14.13
N ASN A 215 -6.30 14.04 -13.08
CA ASN A 215 -5.12 13.29 -12.62
C ASN A 215 -4.86 12.02 -13.46
N THR A 216 -4.88 12.15 -14.79
CA THR A 216 -4.78 11.05 -15.77
C THR A 216 -3.40 10.36 -15.79
N ASP A 217 -2.33 11.06 -15.38
CA ASP A 217 -0.96 10.52 -15.35
C ASP A 217 -0.58 9.78 -14.06
N THR A 218 -1.52 9.54 -13.16
CA THR A 218 -1.23 8.88 -11.89
C THR A 218 -1.20 7.36 -12.09
N PRO A 219 -0.10 6.66 -11.73
CA PRO A 219 -0.06 5.21 -11.88
C PRO A 219 -1.15 4.52 -11.05
N ILE A 220 -1.92 3.66 -11.70
CA ILE A 220 -2.98 2.87 -11.10
C ILE A 220 -2.70 1.39 -11.35
N TRP A 221 -2.93 0.58 -10.33
CA TRP A 221 -2.87 -0.90 -10.40
C TRP A 221 -4.20 -1.47 -9.92
N SER A 222 -4.80 -2.34 -10.70
CA SER A 222 -6.10 -2.96 -10.39
C SER A 222 -6.10 -4.46 -10.66
N GLU A 223 -6.81 -5.23 -9.85
CA GLU A 223 -7.09 -6.64 -10.12
C GLU A 223 -8.20 -6.83 -11.15
N GLU A 224 -9.08 -5.84 -11.30
CA GLU A 224 -10.14 -5.80 -12.31
C GLU A 224 -9.68 -4.94 -13.49
N ARG A 225 -10.18 -5.25 -14.68
CA ARG A 225 -10.01 -4.33 -15.81
C ARG A 225 -10.87 -3.11 -15.59
N LEU A 226 -10.25 -1.95 -15.67
CA LEU A 226 -10.94 -0.66 -15.59
C LEU A 226 -11.39 -0.23 -16.98
N ASN A 227 -12.34 0.69 -17.03
CA ASN A 227 -12.87 1.25 -18.27
C ASN A 227 -11.74 1.93 -19.09
N GLU A 228 -11.49 1.42 -20.32
CA GLU A 228 -10.40 1.89 -21.17
C GLU A 228 -10.60 3.33 -21.68
N GLU A 229 -11.85 3.81 -21.78
CA GLU A 229 -12.15 5.20 -22.16
C GLU A 229 -11.74 6.19 -21.07
N MET A 230 -11.77 5.76 -19.79
CA MET A 230 -11.45 6.60 -18.64
C MET A 230 -9.99 6.49 -18.21
N PHE A 231 -9.38 5.32 -18.34
CA PHE A 231 -8.07 5.01 -17.77
C PHE A 231 -7.01 4.62 -18.82
N GLY A 232 -7.41 4.54 -20.10
CA GLY A 232 -6.54 4.02 -21.15
C GLY A 232 -6.40 2.51 -21.11
N VAL A 233 -5.53 1.96 -21.96
CA VAL A 233 -5.32 0.51 -22.07
C VAL A 233 -4.46 0.01 -20.92
N GLY A 234 -5.01 -0.86 -20.11
CA GLY A 234 -4.30 -1.48 -18.98
C GLY A 234 -3.28 -2.52 -19.45
N THR A 235 -2.02 -2.34 -19.07
CA THR A 235 -0.96 -3.33 -19.33
C THR A 235 -1.01 -4.44 -18.29
N PRO A 236 -1.22 -5.72 -18.70
CA PRO A 236 -1.25 -6.82 -17.76
C PRO A 236 0.16 -7.16 -17.25
N GLU A 237 0.32 -7.24 -15.95
CA GLU A 237 1.54 -7.71 -15.27
C GLU A 237 1.21 -8.95 -14.45
N ARG A 238 2.02 -10.01 -14.56
CA ARG A 238 1.89 -11.19 -13.71
C ARG A 238 2.71 -11.02 -12.44
N VAL A 239 2.02 -10.99 -11.32
CA VAL A 239 2.62 -10.76 -10.00
C VAL A 239 2.41 -11.99 -9.10
N ARG A 240 3.42 -12.33 -8.31
CA ARG A 240 3.37 -13.44 -7.36
C ARG A 240 3.26 -12.91 -5.93
N ASP A 241 2.04 -12.58 -5.52
CA ASP A 241 1.78 -11.97 -4.21
C ASP A 241 0.49 -12.45 -3.53
N VAL A 242 -0.23 -13.42 -4.11
CA VAL A 242 -1.45 -13.98 -3.51
C VAL A 242 -1.08 -14.96 -2.40
N PRO A 243 -1.51 -14.73 -1.14
CA PRO A 243 -1.26 -15.68 -0.06
C PRO A 243 -1.87 -17.05 -0.36
N GLN A 244 -1.09 -18.11 -0.21
CA GLN A 244 -1.54 -19.50 -0.34
C GLN A 244 -1.20 -20.34 0.88
N GLY A 245 -0.48 -19.76 1.84
CA GLY A 245 -0.03 -20.40 3.04
C GLY A 245 1.14 -19.63 3.67
N ARG A 246 1.76 -20.20 4.70
CA ARG A 246 2.89 -19.55 5.35
C ARG A 246 4.07 -19.43 4.37
N ARG A 247 4.39 -18.20 3.95
CA ARG A 247 5.45 -17.86 2.99
C ARG A 247 5.30 -18.49 1.60
N LEU A 248 4.10 -18.95 1.26
CA LEU A 248 3.77 -19.43 -0.08
C LEU A 248 2.87 -18.41 -0.77
N PHE A 249 3.20 -18.07 -1.99
CA PHE A 249 2.47 -17.07 -2.77
C PHE A 249 2.15 -17.60 -4.15
N GLY A 250 0.89 -17.45 -4.54
CA GLY A 250 0.40 -17.69 -5.88
C GLY A 250 0.55 -16.49 -6.79
N SER A 251 0.36 -16.71 -8.08
CA SER A 251 0.41 -15.66 -9.10
C SER A 251 -0.99 -15.17 -9.44
N ARG A 252 -1.09 -13.90 -9.77
CA ARG A 252 -2.28 -13.24 -10.32
C ARG A 252 -1.88 -12.25 -11.42
N THR A 253 -2.86 -11.80 -12.18
CA THR A 253 -2.69 -10.70 -13.12
C THR A 253 -3.13 -9.40 -12.45
N VAL A 254 -2.33 -8.37 -12.62
CA VAL A 254 -2.64 -6.99 -12.24
C VAL A 254 -2.58 -6.14 -13.50
N PHE A 255 -3.53 -5.26 -13.69
CA PHE A 255 -3.53 -4.31 -14.78
C PHE A 255 -2.92 -2.99 -14.30
N MET A 256 -1.90 -2.53 -15.00
CA MET A 256 -1.21 -1.27 -14.71
C MET A 256 -1.66 -0.22 -15.74
N TYR A 257 -2.10 0.93 -15.25
CA TYR A 257 -2.52 2.08 -16.03
C TYR A 257 -1.58 3.24 -15.70
N THR A 258 -0.96 3.81 -16.71
CA THR A 258 0.06 4.88 -16.55
C THR A 258 -0.41 6.24 -16.99
N GLY A 259 -1.71 6.41 -17.25
CA GLY A 259 -2.31 7.61 -17.83
C GLY A 259 -2.29 7.60 -19.37
N ALA A 260 -3.28 8.19 -19.97
CA ALA A 260 -3.33 8.47 -21.41
C ALA A 260 -2.66 9.81 -21.71
#